data_c0409f37ce4b9f5b69c97a0e5e5b2867
#
_entry.id   c0409f37ce4b9f5b69c97a0e5e5b2867
#
_cell.length_a   1.000
_cell.length_b   1.000
_cell.length_c   1.000
_cell.angle_alpha   90.00
_cell.angle_beta   90.00
_cell.angle_gamma   90.00
#
_symmetry.space_group_name_H-M   'P 1'
#
loop_
_entity.id
_entity.type
_entity.pdbx_description
1 polymer ?
#
loop_
_entity_poly.entity_id
_entity_poly.type
_entity_poly.pdbx_seq_one_letter_code
_entity_poly.pdbx_strand_id
1 'polypeptide(L)'
;MRTPDTPQTETELAYDYNDVKGLEECILSKMDDYNDTLATIPLTSPGYVRREMRKACREDKHYRELFESLMPTPEVYTLLRKAFRGGNTHASRYYADAIVENVYSMDRVSSYPSCICSDLYPMTPFIEYVPKNFTQLLSDCNKKQNAIIMQVTFKSITVHDDVTVPYIDFAHCTAFSKEYINDNGRVLSADWVTYACTELDFIIISNQYHYEVIEWLCGYMAKKDYLPAPIVSTMLEFYDKKTQLKDVKGKEYEYMKSKNSLNSVFGTMVTDICHDEIVYNNGEWSKVTPDLIESIAQYSTSKNSFLLYQW
;
A
#
# COMPACT_ATOMS: atom_id res chain seq x y z
N MET A 1 7.12 -31.92 28.39
CA MET A 1 6.79 -31.50 27.00
C MET A 1 5.31 -31.83 26.80
N ARG A 2 4.46 -30.87 26.37
CA ARG A 2 3.03 -31.16 26.13
C ARG A 2 2.85 -31.90 24.81
N THR A 3 1.93 -32.82 24.78
CA THR A 3 1.47 -33.53 23.58
C THR A 3 0.01 -33.15 23.29
N PRO A 4 -0.53 -33.39 22.09
CA PRO A 4 -1.94 -33.15 21.79
C PRO A 4 -2.92 -33.85 22.78
N ASP A 5 -2.51 -34.97 23.37
CA ASP A 5 -3.32 -35.74 24.30
C ASP A 5 -3.17 -35.32 25.78
N THR A 6 -2.35 -34.29 26.06
CA THR A 6 -2.18 -33.76 27.41
C THR A 6 -3.44 -32.99 27.82
N PRO A 7 -4.16 -33.40 28.91
CA PRO A 7 -5.35 -32.70 29.36
C PRO A 7 -5.05 -31.23 29.69
N GLN A 8 -5.97 -30.36 29.35
CA GLN A 8 -5.91 -28.95 29.75
C GLN A 8 -6.16 -28.81 31.25
N THR A 9 -5.46 -27.89 31.88
CA THR A 9 -5.71 -27.52 33.27
C THR A 9 -6.95 -26.63 33.37
N GLU A 10 -7.52 -26.48 34.54
CA GLU A 10 -8.67 -25.58 34.79
C GLU A 10 -8.33 -24.13 34.42
N THR A 11 -7.08 -23.68 34.66
CA THR A 11 -6.62 -22.35 34.31
C THR A 11 -6.58 -22.16 32.78
N GLU A 12 -6.16 -23.15 32.04
CA GLU A 12 -6.13 -23.11 30.58
C GLU A 12 -7.51 -23.13 29.98
N LEU A 13 -8.41 -23.97 30.51
CA LEU A 13 -9.82 -23.95 30.09
C LEU A 13 -10.50 -22.61 30.38
N ALA A 14 -10.20 -21.99 31.54
CA ALA A 14 -10.72 -20.67 31.87
C ALA A 14 -10.14 -19.59 30.94
N TYR A 15 -8.86 -19.71 30.54
CA TYR A 15 -8.23 -18.80 29.57
C TYR A 15 -8.90 -18.93 28.23
N ASP A 16 -9.00 -20.13 27.67
CA ASP A 16 -9.63 -20.40 26.36
C ASP A 16 -11.09 -19.92 26.34
N TYR A 17 -11.84 -20.14 27.42
CA TYR A 17 -13.21 -19.66 27.54
C TYR A 17 -13.28 -18.12 27.50
N ASN A 18 -12.40 -17.44 28.23
CA ASN A 18 -12.37 -15.98 28.26
C ASN A 18 -11.97 -15.37 26.91
N ASP A 19 -11.06 -16.03 26.17
CA ASP A 19 -10.68 -15.58 24.81
C ASP A 19 -11.87 -15.66 23.85
N VAL A 20 -12.60 -16.78 23.86
CA VAL A 20 -13.80 -16.95 23.01
C VAL A 20 -14.90 -15.99 23.44
N LYS A 21 -15.16 -15.86 24.73
CA LYS A 21 -16.18 -14.95 25.26
C LYS A 21 -15.87 -13.50 24.98
N GLY A 22 -14.61 -13.09 25.16
CA GLY A 22 -14.17 -11.74 24.85
C GLY A 22 -14.34 -11.40 23.36
N LEU A 23 -14.07 -12.36 22.47
CA LEU A 23 -14.31 -12.20 21.03
C LEU A 23 -15.82 -12.07 20.71
N GLU A 24 -16.67 -12.92 21.32
CA GLU A 24 -18.13 -12.84 21.19
C GLU A 24 -18.64 -11.47 21.61
N GLU A 25 -18.27 -11.00 22.79
CA GLU A 25 -18.67 -9.69 23.33
C GLU A 25 -18.22 -8.54 22.40
N CYS A 26 -17.00 -8.63 21.86
CA CYS A 26 -16.50 -7.66 20.88
C CYS A 26 -17.32 -7.65 19.58
N ILE A 27 -17.70 -8.84 19.07
CA ILE A 27 -18.52 -8.96 17.85
C ILE A 27 -19.91 -8.38 18.10
N LEU A 28 -20.57 -8.74 19.21
CA LEU A 28 -21.90 -8.25 19.55
C LEU A 28 -21.91 -6.74 19.73
N SER A 29 -20.93 -6.19 20.46
CA SER A 29 -20.77 -4.73 20.62
C SER A 29 -20.61 -4.02 19.29
N LYS A 30 -19.84 -4.60 18.35
CA LYS A 30 -19.67 -4.04 17.01
C LYS A 30 -20.94 -4.11 16.18
N MET A 31 -21.69 -5.18 16.27
CA MET A 31 -22.98 -5.31 15.58
C MET A 31 -23.96 -4.24 16.09
N ASP A 32 -24.00 -4.00 17.39
CA ASP A 32 -24.83 -2.97 18.00
C ASP A 32 -24.39 -1.54 17.57
N ASP A 33 -23.09 -1.24 17.68
CA ASP A 33 -22.50 0.06 17.32
C ASP A 33 -22.85 0.51 15.87
N TYR A 34 -22.93 -0.45 14.94
CA TYR A 34 -23.10 -0.20 13.50
C TYR A 34 -24.43 -0.71 12.94
N ASN A 35 -25.31 -1.23 13.79
CA ASN A 35 -26.55 -1.89 13.39
C ASN A 35 -26.33 -2.98 12.34
N ASP A 36 -25.31 -3.80 12.56
CA ASP A 36 -24.91 -4.90 11.69
C ASP A 36 -25.58 -6.22 12.08
N THR A 37 -25.58 -7.15 11.16
CA THR A 37 -25.91 -8.57 11.36
C THR A 37 -24.66 -9.42 11.13
N LEU A 38 -24.70 -10.70 11.46
CA LEU A 38 -23.62 -11.65 11.15
C LEU A 38 -23.28 -11.71 9.65
N ALA A 39 -24.23 -11.37 8.79
CA ALA A 39 -24.02 -11.32 7.34
C ALA A 39 -23.40 -10.01 6.83
N THR A 40 -23.47 -8.93 7.58
CA THR A 40 -23.02 -7.60 7.16
C THR A 40 -21.82 -7.07 7.91
N ILE A 41 -21.48 -7.69 9.05
CA ILE A 41 -20.35 -7.29 9.88
C ILE A 41 -19.02 -7.47 9.12
N PRO A 42 -18.18 -6.43 9.02
CA PRO A 42 -16.83 -6.57 8.46
C PRO A 42 -15.96 -7.46 9.35
N LEU A 43 -15.23 -8.40 8.75
CA LEU A 43 -14.37 -9.34 9.47
C LEU A 43 -13.14 -8.70 10.12
N THR A 44 -12.81 -7.45 9.75
CA THR A 44 -11.61 -6.75 10.23
C THR A 44 -11.90 -5.27 10.51
N SER A 45 -11.14 -4.67 11.42
CA SER A 45 -11.24 -3.22 11.68
C SER A 45 -11.03 -2.36 10.41
N PRO A 46 -10.07 -2.63 9.51
CA PRO A 46 -9.98 -1.94 8.22
C PRO A 46 -11.23 -2.08 7.35
N GLY A 47 -11.98 -3.18 7.49
CA GLY A 47 -13.24 -3.39 6.77
C GLY A 47 -14.31 -2.34 7.10
N TYR A 48 -14.38 -1.88 8.34
CA TYR A 48 -15.27 -0.76 8.74
C TYR A 48 -14.85 0.55 8.08
N VAL A 49 -13.56 0.85 8.08
CA VAL A 49 -13.01 2.05 7.42
C VAL A 49 -13.33 2.02 5.92
N ARG A 50 -13.10 0.88 5.28
CA ARG A 50 -13.44 0.66 3.87
C ARG A 50 -14.94 0.89 3.62
N ARG A 51 -15.81 0.40 4.50
CA ARG A 51 -17.26 0.59 4.40
C ARG A 51 -17.66 2.07 4.46
N GLU A 52 -17.11 2.84 5.40
CA GLU A 52 -17.40 4.28 5.51
C GLU A 52 -16.91 5.05 4.28
N MET A 53 -15.70 4.76 3.80
CA MET A 53 -15.18 5.36 2.57
C MET A 53 -16.05 5.04 1.35
N ARG A 54 -16.50 3.78 1.24
CA ARG A 54 -17.42 3.34 0.19
C ARG A 54 -18.73 4.09 0.21
N LYS A 55 -19.33 4.20 1.39
CA LYS A 55 -20.61 4.89 1.56
C LYS A 55 -20.50 6.31 1.06
N ALA A 56 -19.47 7.04 1.50
CA ALA A 56 -19.21 8.41 1.09
C ALA A 56 -19.11 8.58 -0.45
N CYS A 57 -18.52 7.59 -1.15
CA CYS A 57 -18.34 7.67 -2.59
C CYS A 57 -19.56 7.14 -3.41
N ARG A 58 -20.36 6.21 -2.82
CA ARG A 58 -21.48 5.59 -3.53
C ARG A 58 -22.74 6.44 -3.61
N GLU A 59 -22.93 7.32 -2.67
CA GLU A 59 -24.13 8.16 -2.60
C GLU A 59 -24.22 9.12 -3.79
N ASP A 60 -23.09 9.50 -4.38
CA ASP A 60 -23.03 10.37 -5.55
C ASP A 60 -22.73 9.56 -6.83
N LYS A 61 -23.61 9.70 -7.82
CA LYS A 61 -23.45 9.06 -9.14
C LYS A 61 -22.17 9.50 -9.85
N HIS A 62 -21.79 10.78 -9.73
CA HIS A 62 -20.59 11.31 -10.34
C HIS A 62 -19.32 10.60 -9.86
N TYR A 63 -19.19 10.38 -8.55
CA TYR A 63 -18.02 9.67 -8.02
C TYR A 63 -17.99 8.19 -8.39
N ARG A 64 -19.15 7.53 -8.50
CA ARG A 64 -19.21 6.16 -9.01
C ARG A 64 -18.70 6.06 -10.44
N GLU A 65 -19.19 6.93 -11.33
CA GLU A 65 -18.77 6.96 -12.74
C GLU A 65 -17.27 7.30 -12.85
N LEU A 66 -16.78 8.21 -12.01
CA LEU A 66 -15.35 8.53 -11.94
C LEU A 66 -14.53 7.29 -11.61
N PHE A 67 -14.84 6.59 -10.51
CA PHE A 67 -14.07 5.42 -10.10
C PHE A 67 -14.17 4.27 -11.11
N GLU A 68 -15.33 4.07 -11.74
CA GLU A 68 -15.46 3.11 -12.84
C GLU A 68 -14.53 3.46 -14.01
N SER A 69 -14.39 4.73 -14.34
CA SER A 69 -13.49 5.19 -15.39
C SER A 69 -12.00 5.03 -15.07
N LEU A 70 -11.64 4.96 -13.79
CA LEU A 70 -10.25 4.82 -13.32
C LEU A 70 -9.76 3.37 -13.23
N MET A 71 -10.60 2.41 -13.60
CA MET A 71 -10.25 0.99 -13.56
C MET A 71 -9.02 0.69 -14.42
N PRO A 72 -7.95 0.14 -13.85
CA PRO A 72 -6.76 -0.18 -14.63
C PRO A 72 -6.98 -1.41 -15.51
N THR A 73 -6.31 -1.44 -16.66
CA THR A 73 -6.17 -2.68 -17.42
C THR A 73 -5.25 -3.67 -16.66
N PRO A 74 -5.26 -4.98 -16.99
CA PRO A 74 -4.36 -5.96 -16.37
C PRO A 74 -2.89 -5.57 -16.43
N GLU A 75 -2.45 -4.99 -17.56
CA GLU A 75 -1.06 -4.55 -17.75
C GLU A 75 -0.71 -3.38 -16.83
N VAL A 76 -1.59 -2.37 -16.75
CA VAL A 76 -1.46 -1.23 -15.85
C VAL A 76 -1.46 -1.69 -14.40
N TYR A 77 -2.39 -2.57 -14.02
CA TYR A 77 -2.46 -3.12 -12.67
C TYR A 77 -1.17 -3.88 -12.29
N THR A 78 -0.68 -4.73 -13.19
CA THR A 78 0.56 -5.48 -12.98
C THR A 78 1.75 -4.54 -12.78
N LEU A 79 1.83 -3.46 -13.55
CA LEU A 79 2.91 -2.48 -13.40
C LEU A 79 2.77 -1.66 -12.11
N LEU A 80 1.56 -1.26 -11.74
CA LEU A 80 1.27 -0.60 -10.46
C LEU A 80 1.70 -1.47 -9.27
N ARG A 81 1.40 -2.77 -9.31
CA ARG A 81 1.83 -3.72 -8.28
C ARG A 81 3.35 -3.83 -8.18
N LYS A 82 4.05 -3.87 -9.30
CA LYS A 82 5.53 -3.88 -9.33
C LYS A 82 6.14 -2.56 -8.85
N ALA A 83 5.49 -1.43 -9.14
CA ALA A 83 5.97 -0.11 -8.74
C ALA A 83 5.61 0.26 -7.29
N PHE A 84 4.65 -0.43 -6.68
CA PHE A 84 4.23 -0.14 -5.31
C PHE A 84 5.38 -0.29 -4.32
N ARG A 85 5.52 0.71 -3.43
CA ARG A 85 6.50 0.73 -2.33
C ARG A 85 5.79 1.06 -1.02
N GLY A 86 6.17 0.33 0.02
CA GLY A 86 5.87 0.71 1.40
C GLY A 86 6.78 1.84 1.90
N GLY A 87 6.85 2.01 3.21
CA GLY A 87 7.79 2.94 3.82
C GLY A 87 9.25 2.59 3.47
N ASN A 88 10.03 3.60 3.08
CA ASN A 88 11.45 3.40 2.81
C ASN A 88 12.24 3.28 4.12
N THR A 89 12.51 2.05 4.53
CA THR A 89 13.30 1.74 5.74
C THR A 89 14.67 1.21 5.36
N HIS A 90 15.71 1.69 6.06
CA HIS A 90 17.07 1.24 5.84
C HIS A 90 17.94 1.48 7.08
N ALA A 91 18.84 0.54 7.39
CA ALA A 91 19.87 0.71 8.38
C ALA A 91 21.14 1.24 7.70
N SER A 92 21.65 2.37 8.18
CA SER A 92 22.88 2.94 7.61
C SER A 92 24.09 2.02 7.82
N ARG A 93 24.80 1.69 6.75
CA ARG A 93 26.04 0.89 6.80
C ARG A 93 27.14 1.53 7.64
N TYR A 94 27.12 2.86 7.75
CA TYR A 94 28.16 3.59 8.49
C TYR A 94 28.03 3.43 10.01
N TYR A 95 26.85 3.06 10.50
CA TYR A 95 26.53 2.94 11.92
C TYR A 95 26.06 1.53 12.30
N ALA A 96 26.14 0.56 11.38
CA ALA A 96 25.85 -0.82 11.70
C ALA A 96 26.79 -1.32 12.79
N ASP A 97 26.24 -2.01 13.79
CA ASP A 97 26.97 -2.54 14.96
C ASP A 97 27.69 -1.48 15.83
N ALA A 98 27.39 -0.21 15.65
CA ALA A 98 27.96 0.89 16.43
C ALA A 98 26.97 1.41 17.49
N ILE A 99 27.52 1.81 18.66
CA ILE A 99 26.74 2.60 19.61
C ILE A 99 26.89 4.07 19.20
N VAL A 100 25.77 4.70 18.88
CA VAL A 100 25.73 6.10 18.47
C VAL A 100 25.10 6.92 19.58
N GLU A 101 25.81 7.94 20.06
CA GLU A 101 25.35 8.87 21.08
C GLU A 101 24.74 10.13 20.44
N ASN A 102 23.97 10.90 21.22
CA ASN A 102 23.33 12.16 20.80
C ASN A 102 22.41 12.02 19.60
N VAL A 103 21.60 10.95 19.59
CA VAL A 103 20.62 10.66 18.54
C VAL A 103 19.32 11.41 18.80
N TYR A 104 18.81 12.09 17.76
CA TYR A 104 17.49 12.73 17.78
C TYR A 104 16.51 11.90 16.99
N SER A 105 15.32 11.67 17.58
CA SER A 105 14.20 11.05 16.88
C SER A 105 13.19 12.12 16.49
N MET A 106 12.81 12.14 15.22
CA MET A 106 11.76 13.03 14.69
C MET A 106 10.65 12.20 14.10
N ASP A 107 9.40 12.55 14.43
CA ASP A 107 8.21 11.92 13.87
C ASP A 107 7.29 12.96 13.24
N ARG A 108 6.70 12.62 12.10
CA ARG A 108 5.71 13.47 11.43
C ARG A 108 4.31 13.05 11.85
N VAL A 109 3.59 13.96 12.49
CA VAL A 109 2.22 13.72 12.96
C VAL A 109 1.31 13.35 11.80
N SER A 110 0.69 12.15 11.88
CA SER A 110 -0.28 11.65 10.89
C SER A 110 0.23 11.77 9.45
N SER A 111 1.47 11.34 9.18
CA SER A 111 2.14 11.50 7.89
C SER A 111 1.31 11.00 6.72
N TYR A 112 0.86 9.73 6.72
CA TYR A 112 0.04 9.16 5.65
C TYR A 112 -1.30 9.90 5.45
N PRO A 113 -2.12 10.16 6.49
CA PRO A 113 -3.33 10.96 6.35
C PRO A 113 -3.09 12.35 5.78
N SER A 114 -2.02 13.02 6.22
CA SER A 114 -1.63 14.32 5.70
C SER A 114 -1.38 14.28 4.19
N CYS A 115 -0.58 13.32 3.71
CA CYS A 115 -0.31 13.17 2.28
C CYS A 115 -1.58 12.82 1.49
N ILE A 116 -2.43 11.89 2.02
CA ILE A 116 -3.68 11.52 1.35
C ILE A 116 -4.59 12.73 1.14
N CYS A 117 -4.64 13.66 2.07
CA CYS A 117 -5.50 14.84 1.96
C CYS A 117 -4.89 15.98 1.14
N SER A 118 -3.57 16.07 1.01
CA SER A 118 -2.89 17.24 0.42
C SER A 118 -2.22 17.00 -0.92
N ASP A 119 -1.94 15.74 -1.28
CA ASP A 119 -1.24 15.41 -2.50
C ASP A 119 -2.19 15.16 -3.67
N LEU A 120 -1.64 15.17 -4.88
CA LEU A 120 -2.35 14.88 -6.10
C LEU A 120 -2.20 13.40 -6.48
N TYR A 121 -3.30 12.79 -6.91
CA TYR A 121 -3.40 11.36 -7.26
C TYR A 121 -3.86 11.19 -8.70
N PRO A 122 -3.56 10.05 -9.36
CA PRO A 122 -4.06 9.75 -10.70
C PRO A 122 -5.59 9.77 -10.72
N MET A 123 -6.18 10.75 -11.39
CA MET A 123 -7.64 10.95 -11.48
C MET A 123 -8.15 10.89 -12.92
N THR A 124 -7.35 10.34 -13.82
CA THR A 124 -7.75 9.92 -15.17
C THR A 124 -7.24 8.51 -15.44
N PRO A 125 -7.82 7.77 -16.39
CA PRO A 125 -7.27 6.48 -16.81
C PRO A 125 -5.80 6.61 -17.23
N PHE A 126 -5.02 5.59 -16.93
CA PHE A 126 -3.67 5.45 -17.45
C PHE A 126 -3.71 5.08 -18.94
N ILE A 127 -3.04 5.84 -19.76
CA ILE A 127 -2.86 5.62 -21.20
C ILE A 127 -1.39 5.30 -21.49
N GLU A 128 -1.13 4.49 -22.51
CA GLU A 128 0.23 4.16 -22.93
C GLU A 128 1.05 5.43 -23.16
N TYR A 129 2.27 5.43 -22.64
CA TYR A 129 3.20 6.53 -22.73
C TYR A 129 4.58 6.03 -23.13
N VAL A 130 5.12 6.63 -24.18
CA VAL A 130 6.49 6.38 -24.67
C VAL A 130 7.18 7.74 -24.84
N PRO A 131 8.24 8.05 -24.05
CA PRO A 131 8.99 9.28 -24.20
C PRO A 131 9.83 9.27 -25.48
N LYS A 132 9.95 10.42 -26.17
CA LYS A 132 10.80 10.53 -27.36
C LYS A 132 12.30 10.43 -27.03
N ASN A 133 12.67 10.88 -25.85
CA ASN A 133 14.03 10.86 -25.32
C ASN A 133 14.02 11.07 -23.79
N PHE A 134 15.20 10.94 -23.18
CA PHE A 134 15.42 11.14 -21.75
C PHE A 134 15.01 12.53 -21.25
N THR A 135 15.33 13.57 -22.01
CA THR A 135 15.00 14.97 -21.64
C THR A 135 13.48 15.17 -21.52
N GLN A 136 12.71 14.60 -22.45
CA GLN A 136 11.25 14.62 -22.36
C GLN A 136 10.76 13.84 -21.16
N LEU A 137 11.26 12.62 -20.91
CA LEU A 137 10.89 11.80 -19.77
C LEU A 137 11.09 12.57 -18.47
N LEU A 138 12.29 13.12 -18.26
CA LEU A 138 12.61 13.88 -17.06
C LEU A 138 11.73 15.13 -16.92
N SER A 139 11.47 15.85 -18.02
CA SER A 139 10.55 16.98 -18.01
C SER A 139 9.13 16.58 -17.64
N ASP A 140 8.63 15.44 -18.17
CA ASP A 140 7.27 14.98 -17.90
C ASP A 140 7.12 14.45 -16.47
N CYS A 141 8.15 13.79 -15.91
CA CYS A 141 8.19 13.38 -14.52
C CYS A 141 8.17 14.57 -13.54
N ASN A 142 8.77 15.70 -13.90
CA ASN A 142 8.78 16.91 -13.08
C ASN A 142 7.47 17.72 -13.12
N LYS A 143 6.52 17.37 -13.99
CA LYS A 143 5.21 18.03 -14.04
C LYS A 143 4.28 17.48 -12.96
N LYS A 144 3.92 18.30 -11.97
CA LYS A 144 3.07 17.92 -10.84
C LYS A 144 1.74 17.26 -11.25
N GLN A 145 1.19 17.61 -12.41
CA GLN A 145 -0.07 17.05 -12.91
C GLN A 145 0.08 15.71 -13.62
N ASN A 146 1.29 15.21 -13.81
CA ASN A 146 1.50 13.91 -14.43
C ASN A 146 1.72 12.83 -13.36
N ALA A 147 1.00 11.73 -13.51
CA ALA A 147 1.32 10.45 -12.87
C ALA A 147 1.90 9.55 -13.95
N ILE A 148 3.11 9.11 -13.79
CA ILE A 148 3.77 8.20 -14.74
C ILE A 148 4.19 6.95 -13.97
N ILE A 149 3.79 5.79 -14.48
CA ILE A 149 4.33 4.49 -14.05
C ILE A 149 5.11 3.90 -15.21
N MET A 150 6.27 3.34 -14.92
CA MET A 150 7.16 2.84 -15.97
C MET A 150 7.98 1.65 -15.48
N GLN A 151 8.41 0.84 -16.42
CA GLN A 151 9.46 -0.16 -16.21
C GLN A 151 10.62 0.17 -17.12
N VAL A 152 11.80 0.32 -16.54
CA VAL A 152 13.03 0.73 -17.22
C VAL A 152 14.20 -0.11 -16.76
N THR A 153 15.20 -0.26 -17.61
CA THR A 153 16.50 -0.86 -17.26
C THR A 153 17.55 0.23 -17.23
N PHE A 154 18.20 0.40 -16.09
CA PHE A 154 19.38 1.26 -15.92
C PHE A 154 20.62 0.41 -16.15
N LYS A 155 21.56 0.86 -17.01
CA LYS A 155 22.84 0.17 -17.28
C LYS A 155 24.00 0.97 -16.71
N SER A 156 25.01 0.26 -16.23
CA SER A 156 26.21 0.82 -15.56
C SER A 156 25.80 1.75 -14.40
N ILE A 157 24.93 1.23 -13.54
CA ILE A 157 24.35 2.05 -12.44
C ILE A 157 25.26 2.02 -11.22
N THR A 158 25.54 3.22 -10.65
CA THR A 158 26.33 3.39 -9.42
C THR A 158 25.78 4.54 -8.59
N VAL A 159 25.60 4.34 -7.30
CA VAL A 159 25.13 5.38 -6.37
C VAL A 159 26.20 6.49 -6.23
N HIS A 160 25.78 7.74 -6.04
CA HIS A 160 26.67 8.85 -5.74
C HIS A 160 27.34 8.70 -4.38
N ASP A 161 28.57 9.16 -4.22
CA ASP A 161 29.38 8.97 -3.01
C ASP A 161 28.78 9.64 -1.76
N ASP A 162 28.02 10.71 -1.92
CA ASP A 162 27.37 11.47 -0.85
C ASP A 162 26.02 10.88 -0.40
N VAL A 163 25.52 9.84 -1.07
CA VAL A 163 24.25 9.19 -0.72
C VAL A 163 24.44 8.21 0.43
N THR A 164 23.85 8.52 1.57
CA THR A 164 23.90 7.67 2.77
C THR A 164 22.85 6.56 2.79
N VAL A 165 21.73 6.74 2.09
CA VAL A 165 20.64 5.78 1.98
C VAL A 165 20.29 5.58 0.50
N PRO A 166 20.86 4.58 -0.18
CA PRO A 166 20.56 4.29 -1.56
C PRO A 166 19.08 3.95 -1.76
N TYR A 167 18.45 4.48 -2.81
CA TYR A 167 17.01 4.33 -3.01
C TYR A 167 16.61 2.96 -3.56
N ILE A 168 17.32 2.47 -4.58
CA ILE A 168 16.97 1.20 -5.23
C ILE A 168 17.27 0.04 -4.31
N ASP A 169 16.30 -0.83 -4.07
CA ASP A 169 16.49 -2.11 -3.38
C ASP A 169 16.31 -3.29 -4.33
N PHE A 170 17.10 -4.35 -4.11
CA PHE A 170 17.05 -5.55 -4.95
C PHE A 170 15.73 -6.33 -4.85
N ALA A 171 15.03 -6.23 -3.71
CA ALA A 171 13.76 -6.92 -3.51
C ALA A 171 12.65 -6.41 -4.45
N HIS A 172 12.76 -5.16 -4.91
CA HIS A 172 11.83 -4.54 -5.84
C HIS A 172 12.37 -4.45 -7.28
N CYS A 173 13.62 -4.87 -7.52
CA CYS A 173 14.08 -5.05 -8.90
C CYS A 173 13.32 -6.21 -9.55
N THR A 174 12.81 -5.99 -10.77
CA THR A 174 12.16 -7.06 -11.54
C THR A 174 13.18 -7.99 -12.19
N ALA A 175 14.39 -7.49 -12.43
CA ALA A 175 15.57 -8.25 -12.84
C ALA A 175 16.84 -7.44 -12.58
N PHE A 176 17.99 -8.09 -12.47
CA PHE A 176 19.30 -7.44 -12.28
C PHE A 176 20.46 -8.35 -12.73
N SER A 177 21.63 -7.74 -12.98
CA SER A 177 22.86 -8.44 -13.36
C SER A 177 23.39 -9.32 -12.23
N LYS A 178 24.26 -10.26 -12.56
CA LYS A 178 24.96 -11.09 -11.58
C LYS A 178 26.03 -10.31 -10.81
N GLU A 179 26.67 -9.37 -11.50
CA GLU A 179 27.69 -8.50 -10.91
C GLU A 179 27.02 -7.29 -10.31
N TYR A 180 27.12 -7.17 -8.98
CA TYR A 180 26.56 -6.04 -8.24
C TYR A 180 27.25 -5.87 -6.87
N ILE A 181 27.17 -4.66 -6.34
CA ILE A 181 27.54 -4.33 -4.97
C ILE A 181 26.29 -3.82 -4.24
N ASN A 182 26.06 -4.31 -3.03
CA ASN A 182 24.92 -3.92 -2.23
C ASN A 182 25.28 -3.43 -0.83
N ASP A 183 24.35 -2.69 -0.24
CA ASP A 183 24.35 -2.29 1.17
C ASP A 183 23.00 -2.70 1.80
N ASN A 184 23.00 -3.75 2.61
CA ASN A 184 21.78 -4.27 3.26
C ASN A 184 20.58 -4.41 2.29
N GLY A 185 20.84 -4.98 1.09
CA GLY A 185 19.84 -5.16 0.04
C GLY A 185 19.60 -3.94 -0.85
N ARG A 186 20.30 -2.81 -0.63
CA ARG A 186 20.25 -1.64 -1.51
C ARG A 186 21.34 -1.69 -2.57
N VAL A 187 21.04 -1.25 -3.77
CA VAL A 187 21.97 -1.22 -4.89
C VAL A 187 22.99 -0.10 -4.68
N LEU A 188 24.27 -0.44 -4.56
CA LEU A 188 25.38 0.50 -4.65
C LEU A 188 25.90 0.62 -6.07
N SER A 189 26.10 -0.53 -6.75
CA SER A 189 26.40 -0.57 -8.17
C SER A 189 25.94 -1.89 -8.78
N ALA A 190 25.64 -1.88 -10.09
CA ALA A 190 25.33 -3.07 -10.86
C ALA A 190 25.57 -2.78 -12.34
N ASP A 191 25.87 -3.83 -13.13
CA ASP A 191 25.98 -3.67 -14.60
C ASP A 191 24.63 -3.23 -15.17
N TRP A 192 23.56 -3.76 -14.64
CA TRP A 192 22.20 -3.32 -14.97
C TRP A 192 21.19 -3.75 -13.90
N VAL A 193 20.13 -2.95 -13.75
CA VAL A 193 18.94 -3.27 -12.96
C VAL A 193 17.69 -2.88 -13.75
N THR A 194 16.69 -3.75 -13.75
CA THR A 194 15.35 -3.44 -14.27
C THR A 194 14.41 -3.13 -13.10
N TYR A 195 13.82 -1.96 -13.14
CA TYR A 195 13.04 -1.42 -12.03
C TYR A 195 11.69 -0.89 -12.51
N ALA A 196 10.62 -1.26 -11.79
CA ALA A 196 9.32 -0.64 -11.98
C ALA A 196 9.21 0.55 -11.01
N CYS A 197 8.86 1.72 -11.51
CA CYS A 197 8.86 2.96 -10.72
C CYS A 197 7.79 3.94 -11.17
N THR A 198 7.45 4.84 -10.24
CA THR A 198 6.66 6.04 -10.52
C THR A 198 7.56 7.18 -10.99
N GLU A 199 6.96 8.29 -11.41
CA GLU A 199 7.72 9.51 -11.74
C GLU A 199 8.54 10.02 -10.56
N LEU A 200 8.06 9.87 -9.32
CA LEU A 200 8.78 10.31 -8.13
C LEU A 200 10.00 9.43 -7.86
N ASP A 201 9.83 8.11 -7.95
CA ASP A 201 10.95 7.16 -7.83
C ASP A 201 12.03 7.47 -8.87
N PHE A 202 11.60 7.71 -10.12
CA PHE A 202 12.51 8.03 -11.21
C PHE A 202 13.32 9.31 -10.96
N ILE A 203 12.68 10.36 -10.42
CA ILE A 203 13.38 11.60 -10.03
C ILE A 203 14.40 11.33 -8.93
N ILE A 204 14.03 10.56 -7.91
CA ILE A 204 14.93 10.20 -6.81
C ILE A 204 16.13 9.40 -7.34
N ILE A 205 15.88 8.39 -8.16
CA ILE A 205 16.94 7.58 -8.78
C ILE A 205 17.87 8.45 -9.62
N SER A 206 17.30 9.34 -10.44
CA SER A 206 18.11 10.25 -11.29
C SER A 206 18.97 11.22 -10.48
N ASN A 207 18.59 11.52 -9.24
CA ASN A 207 19.36 12.41 -8.35
C ASN A 207 20.40 11.64 -7.49
N GLN A 208 20.23 10.33 -7.33
CA GLN A 208 21.09 9.54 -6.44
C GLN A 208 22.08 8.63 -7.17
N TYR A 209 21.86 8.38 -8.46
CA TYR A 209 22.65 7.42 -9.21
C TYR A 209 23.22 7.99 -10.50
N HIS A 210 24.46 7.59 -10.79
CA HIS A 210 25.01 7.64 -12.14
C HIS A 210 24.58 6.40 -12.92
N TYR A 211 24.25 6.56 -14.20
CA TYR A 211 23.96 5.48 -15.12
C TYR A 211 24.27 5.95 -16.56
N GLU A 212 24.71 5.03 -17.40
CA GLU A 212 25.09 5.38 -18.79
C GLU A 212 23.90 5.32 -19.74
N VAL A 213 23.02 4.34 -19.57
CA VAL A 213 21.89 4.09 -20.46
C VAL A 213 20.63 3.78 -19.67
N ILE A 214 19.52 4.35 -20.14
CA ILE A 214 18.17 3.94 -19.74
C ILE A 214 17.52 3.26 -20.93
N GLU A 215 17.12 2.01 -20.74
CA GLU A 215 16.31 1.26 -21.70
C GLU A 215 14.85 1.28 -21.26
N TRP A 216 14.00 1.83 -22.11
CA TRP A 216 12.56 1.89 -21.87
C TRP A 216 11.90 0.57 -22.22
N LEU A 217 11.16 -0.02 -21.29
CA LEU A 217 10.42 -1.27 -21.53
C LEU A 217 8.94 -1.02 -21.75
N CYS A 218 8.27 -0.34 -20.81
CA CYS A 218 6.88 0.07 -20.94
C CYS A 218 6.56 1.20 -19.97
N GLY A 219 5.47 1.89 -20.19
CA GLY A 219 4.96 2.88 -19.24
C GLY A 219 3.62 3.46 -19.64
N TYR A 220 2.99 4.06 -18.64
CA TYR A 220 1.67 4.66 -18.77
C TYR A 220 1.63 5.99 -18.05
N MET A 221 0.78 6.88 -18.52
CA MET A 221 0.60 8.22 -17.94
C MET A 221 -0.87 8.49 -17.67
N ALA A 222 -1.13 9.09 -16.52
CA ALA A 222 -2.43 9.64 -16.15
C ALA A 222 -2.27 11.11 -15.73
N LYS A 223 -3.39 11.83 -15.61
CA LYS A 223 -3.41 13.16 -15.01
C LYS A 223 -3.78 13.06 -13.54
N LYS A 224 -3.10 13.87 -12.74
CA LYS A 224 -3.32 13.98 -11.31
C LYS A 224 -4.29 15.10 -10.98
N ASP A 225 -5.11 14.84 -9.96
CA ASP A 225 -5.94 15.83 -9.28
C ASP A 225 -6.07 15.42 -7.80
N TYR A 226 -6.74 16.24 -7.01
CA TYR A 226 -7.05 15.91 -5.62
C TYR A 226 -8.03 14.74 -5.54
N LEU A 227 -7.94 13.98 -4.46
CA LEU A 227 -8.95 12.96 -4.18
C LEU A 227 -10.34 13.58 -4.03
N PRO A 228 -11.40 12.84 -4.38
CA PRO A 228 -12.79 13.28 -4.21
C PRO A 228 -13.09 13.79 -2.80
N ALA A 229 -13.82 14.90 -2.71
CA ALA A 229 -14.15 15.54 -1.45
C ALA A 229 -14.75 14.58 -0.39
N PRO A 230 -15.62 13.61 -0.73
CA PRO A 230 -16.13 12.64 0.24
C PRO A 230 -15.03 11.82 0.93
N ILE A 231 -13.98 11.42 0.20
CA ILE A 231 -12.83 10.69 0.78
C ILE A 231 -12.10 11.58 1.77
N VAL A 232 -11.77 12.80 1.36
CA VAL A 232 -11.04 13.77 2.20
C VAL A 232 -11.86 14.12 3.45
N SER A 233 -13.17 14.36 3.32
CA SER A 233 -14.07 14.64 4.45
C SER A 233 -14.10 13.48 5.45
N THR A 234 -14.22 12.23 4.97
CA THR A 234 -14.19 11.05 5.85
C THR A 234 -12.85 10.92 6.60
N MET A 235 -11.74 11.24 5.92
CA MET A 235 -10.42 11.27 6.56
C MET A 235 -10.34 12.33 7.66
N LEU A 236 -10.85 13.51 7.39
CA LEU A 236 -10.87 14.61 8.37
C LEU A 236 -11.76 14.28 9.58
N GLU A 237 -12.90 13.60 9.36
CA GLU A 237 -13.74 13.11 10.47
C GLU A 237 -13.01 12.11 11.37
N PHE A 238 -12.25 11.16 10.78
CA PHE A 238 -11.42 10.24 11.57
C PHE A 238 -10.33 10.98 12.34
N TYR A 239 -9.73 12.00 11.73
CA TYR A 239 -8.70 12.81 12.35
C TYR A 239 -9.28 13.63 13.54
N ASP A 240 -10.43 14.25 13.36
CA ASP A 240 -11.12 15.03 14.41
C ASP A 240 -11.49 14.14 15.59
N LYS A 241 -12.10 12.97 15.35
CA LYS A 241 -12.40 11.98 16.41
C LYS A 241 -11.15 11.60 17.20
N LYS A 242 -10.04 11.31 16.50
CA LYS A 242 -8.76 11.02 17.15
C LYS A 242 -8.27 12.20 18.00
N THR A 243 -8.37 13.43 17.49
CA THR A 243 -7.84 14.63 18.14
C THR A 243 -8.65 14.99 19.39
N GLN A 244 -9.98 14.89 19.31
CA GLN A 244 -10.88 15.15 20.43
C GLN A 244 -10.72 14.16 21.59
N LEU A 245 -10.32 12.93 21.29
CA LEU A 245 -10.14 11.86 22.29
C LEU A 245 -8.73 11.81 22.88
N LYS A 246 -7.79 12.55 22.30
CA LYS A 246 -6.40 12.55 22.75
C LYS A 246 -6.29 13.09 24.17
N ASP A 247 -5.60 12.37 25.03
CA ASP A 247 -5.31 12.71 26.43
C ASP A 247 -6.58 12.88 27.31
N VAL A 248 -7.73 12.38 26.86
CA VAL A 248 -8.98 12.35 27.63
C VAL A 248 -8.99 11.10 28.51
N LYS A 249 -8.97 11.29 29.83
CA LYS A 249 -8.97 10.22 30.82
C LYS A 249 -10.17 9.28 30.66
N GLY A 250 -9.91 7.98 30.59
CA GLY A 250 -10.93 6.93 30.41
C GLY A 250 -11.41 6.78 28.95
N LYS A 251 -10.74 7.45 27.98
CA LYS A 251 -11.04 7.37 26.55
C LYS A 251 -9.85 6.81 25.72
N GLU A 252 -8.92 6.16 26.39
CA GLU A 252 -7.71 5.63 25.77
C GLU A 252 -8.04 4.61 24.67
N TYR A 253 -9.06 3.77 24.91
CA TYR A 253 -9.51 2.75 23.94
C TYR A 253 -10.11 3.42 22.70
N GLU A 254 -11.03 4.37 22.87
CA GLU A 254 -11.66 5.09 21.76
C GLU A 254 -10.65 5.91 20.96
N TYR A 255 -9.67 6.51 21.65
CA TYR A 255 -8.53 7.18 21.00
C TYR A 255 -7.73 6.21 20.13
N MET A 256 -7.34 5.05 20.66
CA MET A 256 -6.59 4.05 19.90
C MET A 256 -7.40 3.50 18.72
N LYS A 257 -8.70 3.25 18.91
CA LYS A 257 -9.63 2.87 17.83
C LYS A 257 -9.64 3.90 16.70
N SER A 258 -9.78 5.17 17.04
CA SER A 258 -9.80 6.28 16.06
C SER A 258 -8.46 6.44 15.34
N LYS A 259 -7.34 6.32 16.07
CA LYS A 259 -5.99 6.34 15.51
C LYS A 259 -5.77 5.18 14.53
N ASN A 260 -6.19 3.98 14.90
CA ASN A 260 -6.06 2.80 14.05
C ASN A 260 -6.97 2.90 12.81
N SER A 261 -8.19 3.43 12.95
CA SER A 261 -9.07 3.66 11.80
C SER A 261 -8.46 4.63 10.80
N LEU A 262 -7.90 5.73 11.28
CA LEU A 262 -7.23 6.72 10.43
C LEU A 262 -6.02 6.13 9.67
N ASN A 263 -5.19 5.32 10.35
CA ASN A 263 -4.04 4.68 9.72
C ASN A 263 -4.46 3.54 8.77
N SER A 264 -5.59 2.89 9.04
CA SER A 264 -6.12 1.80 8.20
C SER A 264 -6.55 2.28 6.82
N VAL A 265 -6.84 3.57 6.64
CA VAL A 265 -7.18 4.13 5.31
C VAL A 265 -6.07 3.85 4.32
N PHE A 266 -4.82 4.13 4.67
CA PHE A 266 -3.66 3.81 3.81
C PHE A 266 -3.61 2.30 3.48
N GLY A 267 -3.74 1.43 4.49
CA GLY A 267 -3.74 -0.02 4.27
C GLY A 267 -4.86 -0.50 3.33
N THR A 268 -6.03 0.15 3.35
CA THR A 268 -7.12 -0.22 2.44
C THR A 268 -6.88 0.23 0.99
N MET A 269 -6.07 1.26 0.77
CA MET A 269 -5.72 1.76 -0.57
C MET A 269 -4.79 0.83 -1.34
N VAL A 270 -4.04 -0.02 -0.65
CA VAL A 270 -3.02 -0.92 -1.23
C VAL A 270 -3.40 -2.39 -1.15
N THR A 271 -4.66 -2.69 -0.89
CA THR A 271 -5.14 -4.08 -0.83
C THR A 271 -5.05 -4.72 -2.21
N ASP A 272 -4.47 -5.92 -2.26
CA ASP A 272 -4.44 -6.72 -3.48
C ASP A 272 -5.84 -7.20 -3.84
N ILE A 273 -6.20 -7.14 -5.13
CA ILE A 273 -7.45 -7.69 -5.65
C ILE A 273 -7.32 -9.16 -6.02
N CYS A 274 -6.10 -9.62 -6.28
CA CYS A 274 -5.81 -10.99 -6.63
C CYS A 274 -5.19 -11.69 -5.43
N HIS A 275 -5.95 -12.55 -4.77
CA HIS A 275 -5.47 -13.36 -3.66
C HIS A 275 -5.21 -14.78 -4.13
N ASP A 276 -4.11 -15.37 -3.66
CA ASP A 276 -3.90 -16.80 -3.82
C ASP A 276 -4.97 -17.58 -3.07
N GLU A 277 -5.54 -18.57 -3.70
CA GLU A 277 -6.48 -19.49 -3.10
C GLU A 277 -5.75 -20.73 -2.61
N ILE A 278 -6.06 -21.16 -1.41
CA ILE A 278 -5.62 -22.45 -0.87
C ILE A 278 -6.70 -23.46 -1.19
N VAL A 279 -6.40 -24.41 -2.06
CA VAL A 279 -7.34 -25.43 -2.51
C VAL A 279 -6.88 -26.80 -1.97
N TYR A 280 -7.82 -27.54 -1.41
CA TYR A 280 -7.59 -28.92 -0.98
C TYR A 280 -8.16 -29.87 -2.02
N ASN A 281 -7.29 -30.62 -2.70
CA ASN A 281 -7.67 -31.61 -3.69
C ASN A 281 -6.94 -32.93 -3.42
N ASN A 282 -7.68 -34.04 -3.44
CA ASN A 282 -7.14 -35.39 -3.34
C ASN A 282 -6.20 -35.64 -2.15
N GLY A 283 -6.45 -35.02 -1.01
CA GLY A 283 -5.62 -35.19 0.18
C GLY A 283 -4.45 -34.22 0.33
N GLU A 284 -4.23 -33.33 -0.65
CA GLU A 284 -3.14 -32.36 -0.63
C GLU A 284 -3.64 -30.91 -0.71
N TRP A 285 -2.96 -30.02 0.02
CA TRP A 285 -3.14 -28.59 -0.05
C TRP A 285 -2.27 -28.02 -1.17
N SER A 286 -2.87 -27.26 -2.05
CA SER A 286 -2.16 -26.52 -3.09
C SER A 286 -2.53 -25.04 -3.08
N LYS A 287 -1.58 -24.20 -3.46
CA LYS A 287 -1.77 -22.78 -3.65
C LYS A 287 -2.08 -22.53 -5.13
N VAL A 288 -3.24 -21.97 -5.41
CA VAL A 288 -3.65 -21.58 -6.78
C VAL A 288 -3.66 -20.07 -6.86
N THR A 289 -2.92 -19.52 -7.81
CA THR A 289 -2.95 -18.09 -8.12
C THR A 289 -4.00 -17.88 -9.21
N PRO A 290 -5.08 -17.13 -8.94
CA PRO A 290 -6.10 -16.86 -9.95
C PRO A 290 -5.51 -16.13 -11.16
N ASP A 291 -6.10 -16.34 -12.32
CA ASP A 291 -5.77 -15.54 -13.49
C ASP A 291 -6.13 -14.06 -13.25
N LEU A 292 -5.15 -13.17 -13.44
CA LEU A 292 -5.32 -11.75 -13.20
C LEU A 292 -6.41 -11.13 -14.08
N ILE A 293 -6.51 -11.58 -15.33
CA ILE A 293 -7.51 -11.09 -16.29
C ILE A 293 -8.92 -11.50 -15.85
N GLU A 294 -9.09 -12.76 -15.46
CA GLU A 294 -10.37 -13.26 -14.95
C GLU A 294 -10.76 -12.56 -13.65
N SER A 295 -9.83 -12.35 -12.73
CA SER A 295 -10.06 -11.63 -11.47
C SER A 295 -10.53 -10.21 -11.73
N ILE A 296 -9.87 -9.46 -12.60
CA ILE A 296 -10.27 -8.09 -12.97
C ILE A 296 -11.63 -8.09 -13.68
N ALA A 297 -11.87 -9.03 -14.59
CA ALA A 297 -13.13 -9.15 -15.30
C ALA A 297 -14.30 -9.47 -14.34
N GLN A 298 -14.12 -10.38 -13.40
CA GLN A 298 -15.12 -10.69 -12.38
C GLN A 298 -15.49 -9.47 -11.54
N TYR A 299 -14.51 -8.70 -11.11
CA TYR A 299 -14.73 -7.49 -10.33
C TYR A 299 -15.41 -6.39 -11.15
N SER A 300 -15.06 -6.23 -12.43
CA SER A 300 -15.61 -5.20 -13.30
C SER A 300 -17.07 -5.48 -13.70
N THR A 301 -17.46 -6.75 -13.83
CA THR A 301 -18.81 -7.15 -14.22
C THR A 301 -19.78 -7.30 -13.06
N SER A 302 -19.29 -7.39 -11.83
CA SER A 302 -20.15 -7.50 -10.66
C SER A 302 -20.87 -6.18 -10.42
N LYS A 303 -22.22 -6.21 -10.31
CA LYS A 303 -23.04 -5.03 -9.93
C LYS A 303 -22.66 -4.44 -8.57
N ASN A 304 -21.85 -5.16 -7.81
CA ASN A 304 -21.24 -4.76 -6.55
C ASN A 304 -19.74 -4.52 -6.76
N SER A 305 -19.34 -3.84 -7.81
CA SER A 305 -17.95 -3.63 -8.23
C SER A 305 -17.01 -3.36 -7.06
N PHE A 306 -16.31 -4.40 -6.65
CA PHE A 306 -15.37 -4.32 -5.53
C PHE A 306 -14.10 -3.52 -5.88
N LEU A 307 -13.78 -3.42 -7.16
CA LEU A 307 -12.63 -2.68 -7.64
C LEU A 307 -12.66 -1.18 -7.31
N LEU A 308 -13.85 -0.58 -7.25
CA LEU A 308 -14.05 0.78 -6.76
C LEU A 308 -13.58 0.96 -5.31
N TYR A 309 -13.14 -0.07 -4.64
CA TYR A 309 -12.98 -0.11 -3.19
C TYR A 309 -11.64 -0.59 -2.72
N GLN A 310 -10.73 -0.83 -3.63
CA GLN A 310 -9.39 -1.30 -3.31
C GLN A 310 -8.33 -0.24 -3.58
N TRP A 311 -8.79 1.00 -3.76
CA TRP A 311 -7.95 2.19 -3.85
C TRP A 311 -7.77 2.83 -2.49
#